data_6798617e86ec28a3e91b8017a93333cb
#
_entry.id   6798617e86ec28a3e91b8017a93333cb
#
_cell.length_a   1.000
_cell.length_b   1.000
_cell.length_c   1.000
_cell.angle_alpha   90.00
_cell.angle_beta   90.00
_cell.angle_gamma   90.00
#
_symmetry.space_group_name_H-M   'P 1'
#
loop_
_entity.id
_entity.type
_entity.pdbx_description
1 polymer ?
#
loop_
_entity_poly.entity_id
_entity_poly.type
_entity_poly.pdbx_seq_one_letter_code
_entity_poly.pdbx_strand_id
1 'polypeptide(L)'
;MNKHFSRRDFVAAAAGVAAAPMIPRIVQAETSVADALAFINTAQAPIDADLLEVTIAKLHSFYDVKKYTVAEVTHWYLDRIAKYDRVYRSILHVDSAGALATAAAQDAAAKAGGSSFKRGPLWGVPIVIKANTSVKGLVTSAGWAGYLIPGLELVAPMDATVVMKLKAAGAVILGQTNMPDFAASDTNISSAFGRTGNAYNWRYSPGGSSGGTVTAVTANFCVFGTGTDTANSIRMPSGTSAVVGILPTRGLVSIAGIHPLDWLLDNTGPIARDVADVATALSVMAGEDPRDFRTKGSSAQAQSGPYSKYLNANTLKGKRFGIPAFIVRGGGGTPLQPETRELFDKAIGALRATGATVVMDDAILADGFTSLVQSVSTQPYVTEGAENFLRDYGPPAYHSSTEYAAAVGTPMPGLVRGNGQPVKTIESDPSADANFWQPQRAAVAAYDETLNRFQLDGFVYPALQMPPNDEVAMAVEGRRSSGPHSNTGWVNPIGVPAVVVPGGFYPSGLPFGLEFSARRWKDGDLLGWAYAYEQATKFRKPPTLKEKS
;
A
#
# COMPACT_ATOMS: atom_id res chain seq x y z
N MET A 1 -42.96 11.86 17.88
CA MET A 1 -42.63 13.22 18.34
C MET A 1 -41.12 13.42 18.29
N ASN A 2 -40.67 14.06 17.21
CA ASN A 2 -39.25 14.31 16.95
C ASN A 2 -38.75 15.47 17.83
N LYS A 3 -37.64 15.29 18.53
CA LYS A 3 -36.84 16.41 19.03
C LYS A 3 -35.45 16.37 18.40
N HIS A 4 -35.22 17.33 17.50
CA HIS A 4 -33.90 17.66 16.95
C HIS A 4 -33.04 18.28 18.05
N PHE A 5 -31.83 17.74 18.28
CA PHE A 5 -30.79 18.44 19.05
C PHE A 5 -29.98 19.33 18.11
N SER A 6 -29.93 20.60 18.43
CA SER A 6 -29.23 21.65 17.68
C SER A 6 -27.81 21.84 18.24
N ARG A 7 -26.89 22.19 17.34
CA ARG A 7 -25.45 22.43 17.61
C ARG A 7 -25.14 23.62 18.56
N ARG A 8 -26.13 24.20 19.22
CA ARG A 8 -25.95 25.37 20.08
C ARG A 8 -25.84 25.08 21.58
N ASP A 9 -26.06 23.87 22.03
CA ASP A 9 -26.12 23.52 23.47
C ASP A 9 -24.81 23.08 24.10
N PHE A 10 -23.67 23.24 23.42
CA PHE A 10 -22.36 22.77 23.91
C PHE A 10 -21.41 23.91 24.39
N VAL A 11 -21.87 25.13 24.53
CA VAL A 11 -21.01 26.32 24.88
C VAL A 11 -21.38 26.99 26.20
N ALA A 12 -22.16 26.40 27.06
CA ALA A 12 -22.55 27.04 28.33
C ALA A 12 -22.35 26.13 29.56
N ALA A 13 -21.12 25.83 29.94
CA ALA A 13 -20.81 25.38 31.31
C ALA A 13 -19.28 25.45 31.58
N ALA A 14 -18.73 26.65 31.76
CA ALA A 14 -17.49 26.89 32.52
C ALA A 14 -17.33 28.35 32.84
N ALA A 15 -18.02 28.81 33.85
CA ALA A 15 -17.72 30.08 34.52
C ALA A 15 -17.95 29.94 36.02
N GLY A 16 -16.89 30.11 36.80
CA GLY A 16 -16.93 30.29 38.23
C GLY A 16 -15.90 29.49 39.00
N VAL A 17 -14.78 30.06 39.35
CA VAL A 17 -14.39 30.54 40.70
C VAL A 17 -12.98 31.11 40.64
N ALA A 18 -12.82 32.35 41.03
CA ALA A 18 -11.57 33.06 41.17
C ALA A 18 -10.92 32.79 42.52
N ALA A 19 -9.59 32.56 42.51
CA ALA A 19 -8.70 32.91 43.61
C ALA A 19 -7.29 33.09 43.06
N ALA A 20 -6.75 34.29 43.17
CA ALA A 20 -5.38 34.61 42.79
C ALA A 20 -4.38 34.27 43.90
N PRO A 21 -3.15 33.92 43.58
CA PRO A 21 -1.99 34.43 44.31
C PRO A 21 -1.00 35.17 43.39
N MET A 22 -0.33 36.17 43.99
CA MET A 22 0.71 37.02 43.40
C MET A 22 1.82 36.25 42.73
N ILE A 23 2.17 36.60 41.50
CA ILE A 23 3.36 36.16 40.80
C ILE A 23 4.29 37.37 40.64
N PRO A 24 5.63 37.21 40.85
CA PRO A 24 6.57 38.32 40.68
C PRO A 24 6.74 38.71 39.21
N ARG A 25 6.89 39.99 38.95
CA ARG A 25 7.16 40.56 37.63
C ARG A 25 8.47 40.00 37.06
N ILE A 26 8.35 39.14 36.07
CA ILE A 26 9.44 38.82 35.14
C ILE A 26 9.30 39.82 33.97
N VAL A 27 10.36 40.51 33.67
CA VAL A 27 10.48 41.42 32.52
C VAL A 27 10.29 40.56 31.27
N GLN A 28 9.13 40.67 30.61
CA GLN A 28 8.90 40.09 29.30
C GLN A 28 9.58 40.94 28.24
N ALA A 29 10.57 40.36 27.57
CA ALA A 29 10.99 40.84 26.26
C ALA A 29 9.86 40.49 25.29
N GLU A 30 9.16 41.52 24.79
CA GLU A 30 8.16 41.38 23.72
C GLU A 30 8.87 41.03 22.42
N THR A 31 9.12 39.71 22.18
CA THR A 31 9.33 39.21 20.82
C THR A 31 7.98 39.23 20.12
N SER A 32 7.88 39.99 19.04
CA SER A 32 6.61 40.12 18.30
C SER A 32 6.20 38.74 17.74
N VAL A 33 4.90 38.47 17.66
CA VAL A 33 4.36 37.25 17.02
C VAL A 33 4.89 37.11 15.59
N ALA A 34 5.20 38.23 14.92
CA ALA A 34 5.79 38.28 13.60
C ALA A 34 7.24 37.72 13.59
N ASP A 35 8.04 38.04 14.65
CA ASP A 35 9.42 37.53 14.76
C ASP A 35 9.44 36.03 15.11
N ALA A 36 8.49 35.56 15.93
CA ALA A 36 8.31 34.15 16.23
C ALA A 36 7.85 33.37 14.98
N LEU A 37 6.91 33.92 14.18
CA LEU A 37 6.49 33.34 12.91
C LEU A 37 7.59 33.37 11.85
N ALA A 38 8.42 34.42 11.79
CA ALA A 38 9.57 34.50 10.90
C ALA A 38 10.65 33.50 11.29
N PHE A 39 10.90 33.30 12.58
CA PHE A 39 11.87 32.31 13.09
C PHE A 39 11.39 30.87 12.80
N ILE A 40 10.09 30.60 12.97
CA ILE A 40 9.49 29.29 12.62
C ILE A 40 9.59 29.06 11.11
N ASN A 41 9.29 30.05 10.26
CA ASN A 41 9.38 29.92 8.81
C ASN A 41 10.82 29.76 8.29
N THR A 42 11.82 30.39 8.91
CA THR A 42 13.23 30.26 8.51
C THR A 42 13.87 28.95 8.99
N ALA A 43 13.37 28.36 10.08
CA ALA A 43 13.84 27.04 10.57
C ALA A 43 13.21 25.86 9.79
N GLN A 44 12.04 26.05 9.20
CA GLN A 44 11.30 24.98 8.50
C GLN A 44 11.79 24.76 7.06
N ALA A 45 12.30 25.77 6.38
CA ALA A 45 12.77 25.67 5.01
C ALA A 45 13.93 24.67 4.78
N PRO A 46 14.95 24.56 5.68
CA PRO A 46 16.01 23.57 5.50
C PRO A 46 15.55 22.12 5.65
N ILE A 47 14.66 21.82 6.61
CA ILE A 47 14.16 20.46 6.86
C ILE A 47 13.23 19.99 5.74
N ASP A 48 12.40 20.88 5.17
CA ASP A 48 11.57 20.58 4.00
C ASP A 48 12.41 20.15 2.80
N ALA A 49 13.49 20.88 2.49
CA ALA A 49 14.38 20.55 1.39
C ALA A 49 15.08 19.18 1.57
N ASP A 50 15.33 18.78 2.81
CA ASP A 50 16.00 17.51 3.11
C ASP A 50 15.04 16.31 3.15
N LEU A 51 13.80 16.51 3.65
CA LEU A 51 12.86 15.40 3.89
C LEU A 51 11.84 15.18 2.75
N LEU A 52 11.66 16.16 1.86
CA LEU A 52 10.89 15.92 0.64
C LEU A 52 11.62 14.94 -0.27
N GLU A 53 10.91 13.88 -0.72
CA GLU A 53 11.47 12.80 -1.54
C GLU A 53 12.66 12.05 -0.87
N VAL A 54 12.78 12.13 0.47
CA VAL A 54 13.88 11.45 1.18
C VAL A 54 13.74 9.93 1.04
N THR A 55 14.86 9.25 0.79
CA THR A 55 14.98 7.80 0.80
C THR A 55 15.42 7.29 2.17
N ILE A 56 15.21 6.00 2.47
CA ILE A 56 15.69 5.36 3.70
C ILE A 56 17.20 5.59 3.87
N ALA A 57 17.98 5.36 2.82
CA ALA A 57 19.43 5.53 2.86
C ALA A 57 19.84 6.98 3.17
N LYS A 58 19.17 7.96 2.55
CA LYS A 58 19.46 9.38 2.79
C LYS A 58 19.03 9.79 4.20
N LEU A 59 17.87 9.33 4.67
CA LEU A 59 17.40 9.58 6.03
C LEU A 59 18.39 9.03 7.08
N HIS A 60 18.87 7.80 6.89
CA HIS A 60 19.92 7.23 7.74
C HIS A 60 21.20 8.04 7.72
N SER A 61 21.59 8.60 6.56
CA SER A 61 22.78 9.47 6.50
C SER A 61 22.63 10.75 7.34
N PHE A 62 21.42 11.30 7.45
CA PHE A 62 21.14 12.44 8.32
C PHE A 62 21.27 12.08 9.81
N TYR A 63 20.79 10.89 10.20
CA TYR A 63 20.97 10.38 11.56
C TYR A 63 22.43 10.10 11.90
N ASP A 64 23.23 9.59 10.94
CA ASP A 64 24.66 9.32 11.12
C ASP A 64 25.44 10.57 11.49
N VAL A 65 25.17 11.66 10.80
CA VAL A 65 25.80 12.95 11.06
C VAL A 65 25.08 13.76 12.15
N LYS A 66 24.08 13.19 12.81
CA LYS A 66 23.25 13.83 13.85
C LYS A 66 22.62 15.15 13.39
N LYS A 67 22.26 15.22 12.09
CA LYS A 67 21.58 16.40 11.55
C LYS A 67 20.17 16.53 12.09
N TYR A 68 19.48 15.39 12.28
CA TYR A 68 18.14 15.29 12.85
C TYR A 68 18.06 14.13 13.84
N THR A 69 17.12 14.23 14.79
CA THR A 69 16.65 13.15 15.65
C THR A 69 15.47 12.44 14.98
N VAL A 70 15.15 11.22 15.45
CA VAL A 70 13.96 10.51 14.97
C VAL A 70 12.69 11.28 15.35
N ALA A 71 12.67 11.90 16.52
CA ALA A 71 11.55 12.72 16.98
C ALA A 71 11.30 13.92 16.06
N GLU A 72 12.33 14.68 15.66
CA GLU A 72 12.21 15.83 14.74
C GLU A 72 11.66 15.41 13.37
N VAL A 73 12.17 14.31 12.82
CA VAL A 73 11.68 13.75 11.55
C VAL A 73 10.23 13.31 11.68
N THR A 74 9.88 12.62 12.77
CA THR A 74 8.50 12.14 13.03
C THR A 74 7.54 13.33 13.15
N HIS A 75 7.91 14.39 13.87
CA HIS A 75 7.13 15.62 13.96
C HIS A 75 6.89 16.24 12.58
N TRP A 76 7.92 16.37 11.76
CA TRP A 76 7.80 16.94 10.42
C TRP A 76 6.75 16.18 9.57
N TYR A 77 6.77 14.83 9.61
CA TYR A 77 5.78 14.04 8.88
C TYR A 77 4.36 14.22 9.42
N LEU A 78 4.19 14.24 10.75
CA LEU A 78 2.88 14.46 11.39
C LEU A 78 2.32 15.85 11.07
N ASP A 79 3.15 16.88 11.10
CA ASP A 79 2.75 18.25 10.75
C ASP A 79 2.35 18.35 9.28
N ARG A 80 3.09 17.67 8.39
CA ARG A 80 2.77 17.61 6.98
C ARG A 80 1.44 16.89 6.72
N ILE A 81 1.17 15.78 7.40
CA ILE A 81 -0.13 15.10 7.36
C ILE A 81 -1.24 16.04 7.82
N ALA A 82 -1.08 16.69 8.97
CA ALA A 82 -2.06 17.62 9.53
C ALA A 82 -2.36 18.79 8.58
N LYS A 83 -1.33 19.27 7.88
CA LYS A 83 -1.43 20.41 6.94
C LYS A 83 -2.17 20.04 5.65
N TYR A 84 -1.86 18.89 5.04
CA TYR A 84 -2.30 18.60 3.68
C TYR A 84 -3.34 17.48 3.56
N ASP A 85 -3.33 16.47 4.45
CA ASP A 85 -4.15 15.26 4.25
C ASP A 85 -5.65 15.49 4.40
N ARG A 86 -6.05 16.64 4.96
CA ARG A 86 -7.46 17.07 4.96
C ARG A 86 -8.05 17.21 3.55
N VAL A 87 -7.22 17.48 2.54
CA VAL A 87 -7.62 17.54 1.12
C VAL A 87 -7.66 16.14 0.52
N TYR A 88 -6.65 15.32 0.81
CA TYR A 88 -6.44 14.03 0.13
C TYR A 88 -7.12 12.87 0.85
N ARG A 89 -7.30 12.95 2.17
CA ARG A 89 -7.97 11.93 2.99
C ARG A 89 -7.36 10.54 2.80
N SER A 90 -6.03 10.50 2.80
CA SER A 90 -5.27 9.28 2.56
C SER A 90 -5.06 8.45 3.82
N ILE A 91 -5.00 9.11 4.99
CA ILE A 91 -4.75 8.47 6.29
C ILE A 91 -6.05 8.51 7.11
N LEU A 92 -6.63 7.34 7.32
CA LEU A 92 -7.88 7.15 8.06
C LEU A 92 -7.71 7.40 9.56
N HIS A 93 -6.57 6.94 10.11
CA HIS A 93 -6.21 7.10 11.51
C HIS A 93 -4.74 7.49 11.64
N VAL A 94 -4.46 8.60 12.33
CA VAL A 94 -3.10 9.06 12.65
C VAL A 94 -2.82 8.73 14.13
N ASP A 95 -1.79 7.93 14.39
CA ASP A 95 -1.33 7.59 15.74
C ASP A 95 -0.15 8.49 16.15
N SER A 96 -0.42 9.78 16.33
CA SER A 96 0.62 10.75 16.71
C SER A 96 1.29 10.40 18.04
N ALA A 97 0.52 9.94 19.01
CA ALA A 97 1.04 9.62 20.33
C ALA A 97 1.98 8.41 20.31
N GLY A 98 1.58 7.32 19.64
CA GLY A 98 2.40 6.11 19.51
C GLY A 98 3.65 6.35 18.64
N ALA A 99 3.51 7.13 17.56
CA ALA A 99 4.64 7.49 16.71
C ALA A 99 5.70 8.29 17.46
N LEU A 100 5.30 9.33 18.18
CA LEU A 100 6.22 10.17 18.95
C LEU A 100 6.84 9.44 20.14
N ALA A 101 6.08 8.58 20.83
CA ALA A 101 6.62 7.74 21.89
C ALA A 101 7.69 6.76 21.35
N THR A 102 7.43 6.15 20.17
CA THR A 102 8.39 5.28 19.50
C THR A 102 9.66 6.05 19.11
N ALA A 103 9.50 7.23 18.51
CA ALA A 103 10.61 8.08 18.11
C ALA A 103 11.48 8.50 19.29
N ALA A 104 10.87 8.97 20.38
CA ALA A 104 11.58 9.34 21.60
C ALA A 104 12.35 8.16 22.24
N ALA A 105 11.74 6.97 22.26
CA ALA A 105 12.38 5.76 22.74
C ALA A 105 13.61 5.37 21.88
N GLN A 106 13.51 5.53 20.57
CA GLN A 106 14.62 5.27 19.65
C GLN A 106 15.77 6.27 19.84
N ASP A 107 15.49 7.56 19.98
CA ASP A 107 16.48 8.59 20.25
C ASP A 107 17.21 8.33 21.59
N ALA A 108 16.44 7.95 22.63
CA ALA A 108 16.99 7.58 23.93
C ALA A 108 17.91 6.35 23.84
N ALA A 109 17.50 5.31 23.11
CA ALA A 109 18.29 4.10 22.89
C ALA A 109 19.59 4.38 22.12
N ALA A 110 19.53 5.23 21.08
CA ALA A 110 20.71 5.64 20.33
C ALA A 110 21.70 6.45 21.19
N LYS A 111 21.17 7.34 22.03
CA LYS A 111 21.99 8.12 22.99
C LYS A 111 22.65 7.22 24.04
N ALA A 112 21.91 6.28 24.62
CA ALA A 112 22.41 5.35 25.64
C ALA A 112 23.47 4.39 25.06
N GLY A 113 23.28 3.88 23.84
CA GLY A 113 24.18 2.95 23.17
C GLY A 113 25.47 3.59 22.64
N GLY A 114 25.49 4.91 22.49
CA GLY A 114 26.65 5.65 22.01
C GLY A 114 27.26 5.07 20.72
N SER A 115 28.56 4.87 20.70
CA SER A 115 29.30 4.33 19.54
C SER A 115 29.02 2.83 19.27
N SER A 116 28.46 2.10 20.22
CA SER A 116 28.12 0.68 20.09
C SER A 116 26.69 0.46 19.55
N PHE A 117 25.90 1.51 19.43
CA PHE A 117 24.53 1.42 18.94
C PHE A 117 24.47 0.96 17.48
N LYS A 118 23.72 -0.12 17.23
CA LYS A 118 23.49 -0.63 15.88
C LYS A 118 22.02 -0.45 15.51
N ARG A 119 21.79 0.32 14.47
CA ARG A 119 20.45 0.54 13.93
C ARG A 119 19.94 -0.66 13.14
N GLY A 120 18.65 -0.95 13.28
CA GLY A 120 17.93 -1.82 12.33
C GLY A 120 17.79 -1.13 10.95
N PRO A 121 17.48 -1.91 9.92
CA PRO A 121 17.40 -1.39 8.53
C PRO A 121 16.28 -0.37 8.31
N LEU A 122 15.31 -0.27 9.21
CA LEU A 122 14.21 0.69 9.16
C LEU A 122 14.17 1.62 10.40
N TRP A 123 15.26 1.68 11.17
CA TRP A 123 15.30 2.49 12.37
C TRP A 123 15.05 3.97 12.06
N GLY A 124 14.05 4.54 12.75
CA GLY A 124 13.67 5.94 12.55
C GLY A 124 12.97 6.25 11.22
N VAL A 125 12.53 5.23 10.49
CA VAL A 125 11.83 5.42 9.21
C VAL A 125 10.33 5.55 9.44
N PRO A 126 9.71 6.72 9.14
CA PRO A 126 8.27 6.92 9.26
C PRO A 126 7.50 6.18 8.15
N ILE A 127 6.54 5.35 8.55
CA ILE A 127 5.74 4.50 7.65
C ILE A 127 4.25 4.59 7.95
N VAL A 128 3.44 4.17 6.99
CA VAL A 128 1.99 3.97 7.15
C VAL A 128 1.59 2.52 6.85
N ILE A 129 0.54 2.06 7.49
CA ILE A 129 0.01 0.70 7.36
C ILE A 129 -1.39 0.76 6.74
N LYS A 130 -1.70 -0.09 5.75
CA LYS A 130 -3.05 -0.17 5.19
C LYS A 130 -4.04 -0.67 6.25
N ALA A 131 -5.24 -0.08 6.32
CA ALA A 131 -6.19 -0.26 7.42
C ALA A 131 -6.83 -1.66 7.53
N ASN A 132 -6.50 -2.60 6.64
CA ASN A 132 -6.84 -4.02 6.81
C ASN A 132 -5.76 -4.82 7.55
N THR A 133 -4.65 -4.22 7.93
CA THR A 133 -3.52 -4.88 8.60
C THR A 133 -3.52 -4.53 10.09
N SER A 134 -3.55 -5.54 10.94
CA SER A 134 -3.64 -5.39 12.39
C SER A 134 -2.37 -4.76 12.96
N VAL A 135 -2.55 -3.65 13.66
CA VAL A 135 -1.56 -3.00 14.52
C VAL A 135 -2.09 -3.06 15.93
N LYS A 136 -1.39 -3.72 16.85
CA LYS A 136 -1.84 -3.93 18.23
C LYS A 136 -2.30 -2.62 18.86
N GLY A 137 -3.53 -2.64 19.40
CA GLY A 137 -4.16 -1.49 20.08
C GLY A 137 -4.85 -0.50 19.15
N LEU A 138 -4.70 -0.62 17.81
CA LEU A 138 -5.43 0.18 16.84
C LEU A 138 -6.59 -0.62 16.23
N VAL A 139 -7.59 0.10 15.69
CA VAL A 139 -8.73 -0.53 15.03
C VAL A 139 -8.31 -1.01 13.64
N THR A 140 -8.57 -2.27 13.34
CA THR A 140 -8.44 -2.83 11.98
C THR A 140 -9.75 -2.61 11.25
N SER A 141 -9.95 -1.42 10.67
CA SER A 141 -11.24 -1.05 10.08
C SER A 141 -11.56 -1.77 8.77
N ALA A 142 -10.54 -2.25 8.05
CA ALA A 142 -10.67 -2.78 6.68
C ALA A 142 -11.48 -1.84 5.75
N GLY A 143 -11.49 -0.52 6.03
CA GLY A 143 -12.28 0.50 5.32
C GLY A 143 -13.76 0.53 5.69
N TRP A 144 -14.27 -0.43 6.46
CA TRP A 144 -15.69 -0.60 6.75
C TRP A 144 -16.13 0.04 8.07
N ALA A 145 -17.20 0.85 8.00
CA ALA A 145 -17.75 1.54 9.17
C ALA A 145 -18.26 0.59 10.27
N GLY A 146 -18.65 -0.64 9.91
CA GLY A 146 -19.13 -1.63 10.88
C GLY A 146 -18.08 -2.07 11.91
N TYR A 147 -16.78 -1.89 11.62
CA TYR A 147 -15.70 -2.14 12.58
C TYR A 147 -15.32 -0.92 13.41
N LEU A 148 -16.04 0.19 13.27
CA LEU A 148 -15.84 1.43 14.02
C LEU A 148 -17.02 1.73 14.97
N ILE A 149 -17.91 0.77 15.25
CA ILE A 149 -19.05 0.96 16.14
C ILE A 149 -18.54 1.14 17.57
N PRO A 150 -18.87 2.27 18.25
CA PRO A 150 -18.38 2.56 19.59
C PRO A 150 -18.67 1.43 20.60
N GLY A 151 -17.63 0.94 21.25
CA GLY A 151 -17.67 -0.18 22.20
C GLY A 151 -17.62 -1.58 21.55
N LEU A 152 -17.65 -1.65 20.23
CA LEU A 152 -17.57 -2.90 19.44
C LEU A 152 -16.52 -2.80 18.33
N GLU A 153 -15.59 -1.83 18.46
CA GLU A 153 -14.53 -1.63 17.47
C GLU A 153 -13.65 -2.89 17.36
N LEU A 154 -13.24 -3.22 16.13
CA LEU A 154 -12.29 -4.30 15.88
C LEU A 154 -10.87 -3.85 16.25
N VAL A 155 -10.61 -3.68 17.55
CA VAL A 155 -9.28 -3.34 18.07
C VAL A 155 -8.39 -4.56 18.03
N ALA A 156 -7.28 -4.49 17.30
CA ALA A 156 -6.34 -5.59 17.14
C ALA A 156 -5.68 -6.00 18.48
N PRO A 157 -5.82 -7.25 18.95
CA PRO A 157 -5.20 -7.73 20.18
C PRO A 157 -3.69 -7.92 20.02
N MET A 158 -3.21 -8.09 18.79
CA MET A 158 -1.80 -8.29 18.44
C MET A 158 -1.46 -7.68 17.08
N ASP A 159 -0.17 -7.52 16.83
CA ASP A 159 0.33 -7.09 15.52
C ASP A 159 0.20 -8.22 14.47
N ALA A 160 -0.08 -7.86 13.23
CA ALA A 160 0.15 -8.73 12.08
C ALA A 160 1.65 -9.07 11.97
N THR A 161 1.99 -10.22 11.34
CA THR A 161 3.40 -10.63 11.17
C THR A 161 4.25 -9.56 10.52
N VAL A 162 3.76 -8.94 9.46
CA VAL A 162 4.51 -7.86 8.78
C VAL A 162 4.72 -6.65 9.67
N VAL A 163 3.75 -6.31 10.52
CA VAL A 163 3.87 -5.19 11.48
C VAL A 163 4.89 -5.50 12.55
N MET A 164 4.90 -6.73 13.10
CA MET A 164 5.94 -7.15 14.05
C MET A 164 7.34 -7.03 13.44
N LYS A 165 7.54 -7.52 12.20
CA LYS A 165 8.83 -7.43 11.50
C LYS A 165 9.25 -5.98 11.25
N LEU A 166 8.35 -5.12 10.82
CA LEU A 166 8.61 -3.70 10.56
C LEU A 166 8.99 -2.95 11.86
N LYS A 167 8.24 -3.18 12.95
CA LYS A 167 8.57 -2.61 14.28
C LYS A 167 9.92 -3.11 14.79
N ALA A 168 10.20 -4.42 14.66
CA ALA A 168 11.48 -5.00 15.09
C ALA A 168 12.67 -4.45 14.28
N ALA A 169 12.46 -4.08 13.02
CA ALA A 169 13.45 -3.41 12.18
C ALA A 169 13.62 -1.91 12.50
N GLY A 170 12.76 -1.34 13.35
CA GLY A 170 12.83 0.03 13.84
C GLY A 170 11.95 1.04 13.10
N ALA A 171 10.98 0.60 12.30
CA ALA A 171 10.05 1.51 11.65
C ALA A 171 9.17 2.27 12.66
N VAL A 172 8.86 3.54 12.38
CA VAL A 172 7.93 4.38 13.14
C VAL A 172 6.60 4.43 12.41
N ILE A 173 5.55 3.80 12.98
CA ILE A 173 4.22 3.77 12.37
C ILE A 173 3.50 5.08 12.69
N LEU A 174 3.17 5.86 11.64
CA LEU A 174 2.46 7.14 11.78
C LEU A 174 0.93 6.97 11.86
N GLY A 175 0.40 5.88 11.31
CA GLY A 175 -1.03 5.65 11.25
C GLY A 175 -1.45 4.63 10.20
N GLN A 176 -2.77 4.57 9.95
CA GLN A 176 -3.39 3.62 9.04
C GLN A 176 -4.04 4.34 7.86
N THR A 177 -3.78 3.84 6.64
CA THR A 177 -4.26 4.45 5.39
C THR A 177 -5.65 3.98 5.00
N ASN A 178 -6.42 4.91 4.40
CA ASN A 178 -7.75 4.63 3.87
C ASN A 178 -7.73 3.60 2.74
N MET A 179 -8.80 2.83 2.64
CA MET A 179 -9.02 1.80 1.64
C MET A 179 -10.52 1.58 1.46
N PRO A 180 -11.02 1.06 0.33
CA PRO A 180 -12.43 0.69 0.20
C PRO A 180 -12.78 -0.47 1.13
N ASP A 181 -14.06 -0.59 1.47
CA ASP A 181 -14.57 -1.64 2.34
C ASP A 181 -14.06 -3.01 1.90
N PHE A 182 -13.35 -3.71 2.82
CA PHE A 182 -12.75 -5.03 2.62
C PHE A 182 -11.81 -5.16 1.41
N ALA A 183 -11.22 -4.07 0.95
CA ALA A 183 -10.38 -4.03 -0.25
C ALA A 183 -11.10 -4.39 -1.58
N ALA A 184 -12.43 -4.37 -1.61
CA ALA A 184 -13.26 -4.93 -2.69
C ALA A 184 -13.57 -3.94 -3.82
N SER A 185 -12.68 -3.00 -4.13
CA SER A 185 -12.88 -2.02 -5.20
C SER A 185 -11.56 -1.51 -5.77
N ASP A 186 -11.60 -1.14 -7.06
CA ASP A 186 -10.54 -0.40 -7.75
C ASP A 186 -10.59 1.12 -7.48
N THR A 187 -11.59 1.58 -6.71
CA THR A 187 -11.65 2.94 -6.16
C THR A 187 -11.12 2.95 -4.74
N ASN A 188 -10.88 4.14 -4.18
CA ASN A 188 -10.53 4.27 -2.77
C ASN A 188 -11.60 5.06 -2.01
N ILE A 189 -12.83 4.51 -2.03
CA ILE A 189 -14.00 5.05 -1.34
C ILE A 189 -14.43 4.07 -0.27
N SER A 190 -14.40 4.48 1.00
CA SER A 190 -14.78 3.65 2.15
C SER A 190 -16.03 4.17 2.85
N SER A 191 -16.78 3.26 3.48
CA SER A 191 -17.86 3.64 4.39
C SER A 191 -17.32 4.23 5.70
N ALA A 192 -16.12 3.83 6.13
CA ALA A 192 -15.47 4.33 7.35
C ALA A 192 -15.00 5.78 7.24
N PHE A 193 -14.48 6.20 6.08
CA PHE A 193 -13.78 7.48 5.97
C PHE A 193 -14.11 8.28 4.69
N GLY A 194 -14.79 7.66 3.72
CA GLY A 194 -15.12 8.28 2.43
C GLY A 194 -13.99 8.18 1.41
N ARG A 195 -13.95 9.12 0.46
CA ARG A 195 -13.08 9.08 -0.72
C ARG A 195 -11.68 9.63 -0.44
N THR A 196 -10.66 8.92 -0.89
CA THR A 196 -9.29 9.42 -1.01
C THR A 196 -9.08 10.08 -2.38
N GLY A 197 -8.41 11.23 -2.42
CA GLY A 197 -8.01 11.90 -3.67
C GLY A 197 -6.58 11.54 -4.07
N ASN A 198 -6.28 11.61 -5.38
CA ASN A 198 -4.93 11.43 -5.92
C ASN A 198 -4.04 12.63 -5.54
N ALA A 199 -2.79 12.39 -5.16
CA ALA A 199 -1.87 13.45 -4.73
C ALA A 199 -1.52 14.46 -5.83
N TYR A 200 -1.56 14.08 -7.11
CA TYR A 200 -1.35 14.99 -8.24
C TYR A 200 -2.57 15.86 -8.52
N ASN A 201 -3.77 15.30 -8.31
CA ASN A 201 -5.01 16.06 -8.40
C ASN A 201 -6.09 15.36 -7.56
N TRP A 202 -6.48 15.96 -6.45
CA TRP A 202 -7.42 15.40 -5.47
C TRP A 202 -8.80 15.03 -6.03
N ARG A 203 -9.18 15.60 -7.19
CA ARG A 203 -10.45 15.27 -7.86
C ARG A 203 -10.45 13.84 -8.41
N TYR A 204 -9.28 13.35 -8.81
CA TYR A 204 -9.10 12.09 -9.53
C TYR A 204 -8.88 10.92 -8.57
N SER A 205 -9.18 9.73 -9.09
CA SER A 205 -8.97 8.48 -8.37
C SER A 205 -7.47 8.21 -8.16
N PRO A 206 -7.03 7.82 -6.95
CA PRO A 206 -5.71 7.25 -6.76
C PRO A 206 -5.66 5.77 -7.13
N GLY A 207 -6.78 5.19 -7.61
CA GLY A 207 -6.95 3.74 -7.70
C GLY A 207 -7.18 3.09 -6.33
N GLY A 208 -7.31 1.77 -6.34
CA GLY A 208 -7.57 0.98 -5.13
C GLY A 208 -7.11 -0.49 -5.29
N SER A 209 -7.16 -1.17 -4.21
CA SER A 209 -7.65 -0.80 -2.88
C SER A 209 -6.58 -0.16 -1.97
N SER A 210 -5.30 -0.06 -2.38
CA SER A 210 -4.24 0.61 -1.57
C SER A 210 -4.11 2.11 -1.90
N GLY A 211 -5.21 2.77 -2.31
CA GLY A 211 -5.22 4.16 -2.76
C GLY A 211 -4.81 5.15 -1.66
N GLY A 212 -5.16 4.89 -0.39
CA GLY A 212 -4.69 5.70 0.73
C GLY A 212 -3.16 5.63 0.88
N THR A 213 -2.58 4.43 0.79
CA THR A 213 -1.13 4.24 0.91
C THR A 213 -0.38 4.93 -0.23
N VAL A 214 -0.79 4.73 -1.49
CA VAL A 214 -0.09 5.36 -2.61
C VAL A 214 -0.19 6.89 -2.56
N THR A 215 -1.34 7.44 -2.14
CA THR A 215 -1.50 8.89 -1.96
C THR A 215 -0.60 9.41 -0.85
N ALA A 216 -0.53 8.73 0.31
CA ALA A 216 0.32 9.12 1.43
C ALA A 216 1.81 9.11 1.05
N VAL A 217 2.27 8.06 0.37
CA VAL A 217 3.66 7.93 -0.12
C VAL A 217 3.99 9.02 -1.13
N THR A 218 3.10 9.22 -2.12
CA THR A 218 3.28 10.23 -3.18
C THR A 218 3.32 11.64 -2.61
N ALA A 219 2.46 11.95 -1.63
CA ALA A 219 2.38 13.25 -0.97
C ALA A 219 3.51 13.51 0.05
N ASN A 220 4.44 12.57 0.23
CA ASN A 220 5.48 12.64 1.26
C ASN A 220 4.89 12.74 2.68
N PHE A 221 3.85 11.96 2.99
CA PHE A 221 3.31 11.80 4.36
C PHE A 221 4.00 10.67 5.12
N CYS A 222 4.83 9.90 4.44
CA CYS A 222 5.67 8.84 4.97
C CYS A 222 6.81 8.54 4.00
N VAL A 223 7.77 7.72 4.39
CA VAL A 223 8.84 7.24 3.49
C VAL A 223 8.31 6.11 2.62
N PHE A 224 7.65 5.12 3.21
CA PHE A 224 6.94 4.06 2.50
C PHE A 224 5.71 3.59 3.30
N GLY A 225 4.87 2.76 2.68
CA GLY A 225 3.76 2.14 3.36
C GLY A 225 3.51 0.71 2.88
N THR A 226 2.59 0.00 3.55
CA THR A 226 2.16 -1.33 3.13
C THR A 226 0.91 -1.26 2.27
N GLY A 227 0.81 -2.15 1.28
CA GLY A 227 -0.40 -2.39 0.51
C GLY A 227 -0.82 -3.86 0.57
N THR A 228 -2.03 -4.17 0.13
CA THR A 228 -2.48 -5.54 -0.15
C THR A 228 -2.96 -5.65 -1.58
N ASP A 229 -2.78 -6.82 -2.20
CA ASP A 229 -3.13 -7.09 -3.59
C ASP A 229 -3.80 -8.47 -3.67
N THR A 230 -5.03 -8.50 -4.16
CA THR A 230 -5.84 -9.70 -4.37
C THR A 230 -6.11 -9.92 -5.86
N ALA A 231 -6.06 -8.83 -6.63
CA ALA A 231 -6.16 -8.81 -8.08
C ALA A 231 -5.12 -7.85 -8.69
N ASN A 232 -5.12 -6.57 -8.24
CA ASN A 232 -4.27 -5.49 -8.76
C ASN A 232 -4.01 -4.36 -7.73
N SER A 233 -4.38 -4.57 -6.46
CA SER A 233 -4.58 -3.49 -5.49
C SER A 233 -3.31 -2.85 -4.89
N ILE A 234 -2.10 -3.34 -5.17
CA ILE A 234 -0.82 -2.63 -4.99
C ILE A 234 -0.44 -1.97 -6.31
N ARG A 235 -0.54 -2.73 -7.41
CA ARG A 235 0.08 -2.43 -8.70
C ARG A 235 -0.65 -1.32 -9.45
N MET A 236 -1.96 -1.44 -9.64
CA MET A 236 -2.74 -0.42 -10.33
C MET A 236 -2.67 0.94 -9.62
N PRO A 237 -2.91 1.07 -8.28
CA PRO A 237 -2.79 2.35 -7.60
C PRO A 237 -1.36 2.90 -7.58
N SER A 238 -0.31 2.07 -7.61
CA SER A 238 1.07 2.56 -7.78
C SER A 238 1.26 3.24 -9.14
N GLY A 239 0.66 2.69 -10.19
CA GLY A 239 0.69 3.28 -11.54
C GLY A 239 0.00 4.64 -11.63
N THR A 240 -1.10 4.85 -10.91
CA THR A 240 -1.83 6.15 -10.87
C THR A 240 -1.15 7.21 -10.03
N SER A 241 -0.12 6.85 -9.27
CA SER A 241 0.45 7.70 -8.23
C SER A 241 1.96 7.93 -8.38
N ALA A 242 2.57 7.47 -9.47
CA ALA A 242 4.02 7.55 -9.75
C ALA A 242 4.89 7.09 -8.58
N VAL A 243 4.52 5.96 -7.96
CA VAL A 243 5.29 5.27 -6.92
C VAL A 243 5.62 3.86 -7.38
N VAL A 244 6.54 3.23 -6.68
CA VAL A 244 6.91 1.83 -6.89
C VAL A 244 6.13 0.96 -5.93
N GLY A 245 5.42 -0.05 -6.46
CA GLY A 245 4.71 -1.03 -5.66
C GLY A 245 5.00 -2.43 -6.14
N ILE A 246 5.36 -3.33 -5.22
CA ILE A 246 5.61 -4.73 -5.54
C ILE A 246 4.52 -5.64 -4.97
N LEU A 247 4.00 -6.52 -5.84
CA LEU A 247 3.32 -7.75 -5.48
C LEU A 247 4.39 -8.83 -5.38
N PRO A 248 4.78 -9.28 -4.17
CA PRO A 248 5.76 -10.35 -4.05
C PRO A 248 5.21 -11.70 -4.51
N THR A 249 6.07 -12.65 -4.81
CA THR A 249 5.67 -14.06 -5.00
C THR A 249 4.77 -14.48 -3.84
N ARG A 250 3.61 -15.10 -4.14
CA ARG A 250 2.70 -15.58 -3.09
C ARG A 250 3.42 -16.52 -2.14
N GLY A 251 3.31 -16.22 -0.85
CA GLY A 251 4.00 -16.94 0.21
C GLY A 251 5.41 -16.42 0.53
N LEU A 252 5.92 -15.39 -0.17
CA LEU A 252 7.16 -14.74 0.24
C LEU A 252 6.97 -13.88 1.49
N VAL A 253 5.80 -13.24 1.61
CA VAL A 253 5.41 -12.40 2.75
C VAL A 253 4.13 -12.95 3.37
N SER A 254 4.11 -13.07 4.70
CA SER A 254 2.95 -13.54 5.46
C SER A 254 1.81 -12.53 5.45
N ILE A 255 0.57 -13.02 5.34
CA ILE A 255 -0.65 -12.23 5.55
C ILE A 255 -1.31 -12.48 6.92
N ALA A 256 -0.68 -13.20 7.83
CA ALA A 256 -1.23 -13.42 9.16
C ALA A 256 -1.45 -12.07 9.88
N GLY A 257 -2.71 -11.82 10.27
CA GLY A 257 -3.16 -10.56 10.86
C GLY A 257 -3.59 -9.50 9.85
N ILE A 258 -3.78 -9.87 8.59
CA ILE A 258 -4.40 -9.01 7.58
C ILE A 258 -5.84 -9.47 7.37
N HIS A 259 -6.81 -8.55 7.56
CA HIS A 259 -8.21 -8.84 7.24
C HIS A 259 -8.34 -9.12 5.74
N PRO A 260 -8.81 -10.31 5.34
CA PRO A 260 -8.77 -10.73 3.96
C PRO A 260 -9.90 -10.12 3.11
N LEU A 261 -9.63 -9.96 1.82
CA LEU A 261 -10.64 -9.96 0.77
C LEU A 261 -10.85 -11.40 0.26
N ASP A 262 -9.76 -12.07 -0.06
CA ASP A 262 -9.70 -13.48 -0.45
C ASP A 262 -8.36 -14.06 0.03
N TRP A 263 -8.38 -14.73 1.16
CA TRP A 263 -7.17 -15.17 1.87
C TRP A 263 -6.26 -16.12 1.07
N LEU A 264 -6.80 -16.80 0.05
CA LEU A 264 -6.02 -17.65 -0.84
C LEU A 264 -5.27 -16.83 -1.90
N LEU A 265 -5.79 -15.65 -2.27
CA LEU A 265 -5.22 -14.76 -3.27
C LEU A 265 -4.50 -13.57 -2.68
N ASP A 266 -4.86 -13.14 -1.47
CA ASP A 266 -4.28 -11.96 -0.82
C ASP A 266 -2.76 -12.06 -0.69
N ASN A 267 -2.08 -10.99 -1.06
CA ASN A 267 -0.67 -10.73 -0.82
C ASN A 267 -0.49 -9.37 -0.17
N THR A 268 0.63 -9.16 0.50
CA THR A 268 1.04 -7.85 1.00
C THR A 268 2.44 -7.52 0.53
N GLY A 269 2.69 -6.25 0.27
CA GLY A 269 4.00 -5.76 -0.19
C GLY A 269 4.20 -4.28 0.11
N PRO A 270 5.44 -3.80 0.06
CA PRO A 270 5.76 -2.40 0.25
C PRO A 270 5.45 -1.55 -0.99
N ILE A 271 5.12 -0.28 -0.70
CA ILE A 271 4.93 0.79 -1.68
C ILE A 271 5.81 1.96 -1.24
N ALA A 272 6.73 2.40 -2.10
CA ALA A 272 7.65 3.50 -1.82
C ALA A 272 7.84 4.40 -3.06
N ARG A 273 8.58 5.51 -2.91
CA ARG A 273 8.84 6.42 -4.03
C ARG A 273 9.88 5.89 -5.01
N ASP A 274 10.75 4.98 -4.57
CA ASP A 274 11.81 4.38 -5.37
C ASP A 274 11.98 2.89 -5.10
N VAL A 275 12.68 2.21 -6.01
CA VAL A 275 12.90 0.75 -5.96
C VAL A 275 13.81 0.35 -4.81
N ALA A 276 14.77 1.19 -4.39
CA ALA A 276 15.71 0.86 -3.34
C ALA A 276 15.02 0.77 -1.97
N ASP A 277 14.09 1.67 -1.70
CA ASP A 277 13.27 1.66 -0.48
C ASP A 277 12.31 0.47 -0.48
N VAL A 278 11.69 0.13 -1.63
CA VAL A 278 10.87 -1.09 -1.79
C VAL A 278 11.70 -2.34 -1.51
N ALA A 279 12.92 -2.43 -2.04
CA ALA A 279 13.81 -3.58 -1.82
C ALA A 279 14.24 -3.71 -0.35
N THR A 280 14.49 -2.59 0.32
CA THR A 280 14.83 -2.55 1.76
C THR A 280 13.64 -3.01 2.60
N ALA A 281 12.44 -2.48 2.35
CA ALA A 281 11.23 -2.86 3.06
C ALA A 281 10.85 -4.32 2.82
N LEU A 282 10.91 -4.81 1.57
CA LEU A 282 10.64 -6.21 1.25
C LEU A 282 11.62 -7.16 1.95
N SER A 283 12.90 -6.77 2.09
CA SER A 283 13.90 -7.57 2.81
C SER A 283 13.53 -7.80 4.28
N VAL A 284 12.83 -6.84 4.90
CA VAL A 284 12.33 -6.94 6.27
C VAL A 284 11.04 -7.76 6.33
N MET A 285 10.13 -7.57 5.37
CA MET A 285 8.81 -8.21 5.38
C MET A 285 8.86 -9.69 5.03
N ALA A 286 9.78 -10.10 4.15
CA ALA A 286 9.89 -11.47 3.62
C ALA A 286 10.24 -12.51 4.70
N GLY A 287 9.91 -13.78 4.39
CA GLY A 287 10.30 -14.97 5.16
C GLY A 287 9.12 -15.74 5.76
N GLU A 288 9.39 -16.98 6.13
CA GLU A 288 8.39 -17.92 6.63
C GLU A 288 7.72 -17.46 7.92
N ASP A 289 6.45 -17.83 8.05
CA ASP A 289 5.62 -17.60 9.25
C ASP A 289 4.73 -18.84 9.47
N PRO A 290 4.85 -19.53 10.61
CA PRO A 290 4.01 -20.70 10.90
C PRO A 290 2.51 -20.39 10.99
N ARG A 291 2.13 -19.11 11.13
CA ARG A 291 0.73 -18.66 11.14
C ARG A 291 0.14 -18.48 9.74
N ASP A 292 0.97 -18.57 8.69
CA ASP A 292 0.53 -18.51 7.29
C ASP A 292 1.15 -19.68 6.52
N PHE A 293 0.37 -20.74 6.34
CA PHE A 293 0.81 -21.98 5.68
C PHE A 293 1.39 -21.76 4.28
N ARG A 294 0.99 -20.68 3.59
CA ARG A 294 1.42 -20.35 2.23
C ARG A 294 2.90 -19.96 2.18
N THR A 295 3.46 -19.53 3.33
CA THR A 295 4.88 -19.17 3.43
C THR A 295 5.82 -20.35 3.62
N LYS A 296 5.27 -21.55 3.92
CA LYS A 296 6.06 -22.76 4.18
C LYS A 296 6.95 -23.11 3.00
N GLY A 297 8.24 -23.26 3.26
CA GLY A 297 9.25 -23.58 2.25
C GLY A 297 9.69 -22.40 1.38
N SER A 298 9.20 -21.17 1.65
CA SER A 298 9.59 -19.98 0.88
C SER A 298 11.08 -19.67 1.01
N SER A 299 11.67 -19.89 2.17
CA SER A 299 13.10 -19.63 2.41
C SER A 299 14.03 -20.49 1.55
N ALA A 300 13.59 -21.68 1.14
CA ALA A 300 14.36 -22.57 0.26
C ALA A 300 14.18 -22.26 -1.23
N GLN A 301 13.06 -21.64 -1.61
CA GLN A 301 12.68 -21.39 -3.00
C GLN A 301 13.00 -19.98 -3.45
N ALA A 302 12.83 -18.99 -2.56
CA ALA A 302 13.01 -17.58 -2.89
C ALA A 302 14.48 -17.21 -3.06
N GLN A 303 14.72 -16.24 -3.92
CA GLN A 303 16.02 -15.56 -3.95
C GLN A 303 16.30 -14.96 -2.56
N SER A 304 17.49 -15.20 -2.03
CA SER A 304 17.84 -14.77 -0.68
C SER A 304 17.92 -13.22 -0.57
N GLY A 305 17.49 -12.67 0.58
CA GLY A 305 17.73 -11.28 0.93
C GLY A 305 19.19 -10.97 1.29
N PRO A 306 19.56 -9.70 1.55
CA PRO A 306 18.68 -8.55 1.32
C PRO A 306 18.45 -8.28 -0.17
N TYR A 307 17.25 -7.85 -0.53
CA TYR A 307 16.88 -7.62 -1.93
C TYR A 307 17.60 -6.43 -2.56
N SER A 308 18.16 -5.54 -1.75
CA SER A 308 19.03 -4.44 -2.23
C SER A 308 20.27 -4.92 -2.99
N LYS A 309 20.75 -6.16 -2.76
CA LYS A 309 21.90 -6.73 -3.48
C LYS A 309 21.67 -6.97 -4.97
N TYR A 310 20.39 -7.03 -5.41
CA TYR A 310 20.02 -7.22 -6.81
C TYR A 310 19.94 -5.91 -7.60
N LEU A 311 20.06 -4.75 -6.94
CA LEU A 311 19.90 -3.44 -7.55
C LEU A 311 21.18 -3.04 -8.32
N ASN A 312 21.11 -3.20 -9.64
CA ASN A 312 22.18 -2.82 -10.55
C ASN A 312 21.58 -2.13 -11.79
N ALA A 313 22.06 -0.93 -12.10
CA ALA A 313 21.56 -0.12 -13.22
C ALA A 313 21.75 -0.78 -14.59
N ASN A 314 22.61 -1.79 -14.71
CA ASN A 314 22.87 -2.50 -15.96
C ASN A 314 22.09 -3.82 -16.09
N THR A 315 21.22 -4.15 -15.15
CA THR A 315 20.52 -5.47 -15.10
C THR A 315 19.64 -5.72 -16.33
N LEU A 316 19.15 -4.68 -17.00
CA LEU A 316 18.29 -4.80 -18.19
C LEU A 316 19.05 -5.13 -19.48
N LYS A 317 20.35 -4.91 -19.53
CA LYS A 317 21.15 -5.17 -20.74
C LYS A 317 21.10 -6.67 -21.11
N GLY A 318 20.64 -6.95 -22.32
CA GLY A 318 20.49 -8.31 -22.85
C GLY A 318 19.25 -9.08 -22.35
N LYS A 319 18.44 -8.47 -21.50
CA LYS A 319 17.17 -9.06 -21.04
C LYS A 319 16.10 -9.03 -22.12
N ARG A 320 15.20 -10.01 -22.10
CA ARG A 320 14.13 -10.17 -23.09
C ARG A 320 12.79 -10.22 -22.36
N PHE A 321 11.87 -9.32 -22.75
CA PHE A 321 10.53 -9.23 -22.19
C PHE A 321 9.47 -9.45 -23.24
N GLY A 322 8.43 -10.21 -22.90
CA GLY A 322 7.24 -10.38 -23.73
C GLY A 322 6.14 -9.40 -23.33
N ILE A 323 5.35 -8.98 -24.31
CA ILE A 323 4.11 -8.24 -24.04
C ILE A 323 2.95 -9.22 -24.16
N PRO A 324 2.13 -9.44 -23.07
CA PRO A 324 0.95 -10.29 -23.14
C PRO A 324 -0.03 -9.79 -24.20
N ALA A 325 -0.34 -10.62 -25.20
CA ALA A 325 -1.13 -10.23 -26.37
C ALA A 325 -2.52 -9.69 -26.00
N PHE A 326 -3.21 -10.35 -25.05
CA PHE A 326 -4.55 -9.97 -24.63
C PHE A 326 -4.62 -8.57 -23.98
N ILE A 327 -3.56 -8.10 -23.29
CA ILE A 327 -3.54 -6.78 -22.66
C ILE A 327 -3.60 -5.66 -23.72
N VAL A 328 -2.86 -5.83 -24.82
CA VAL A 328 -2.75 -4.82 -25.86
C VAL A 328 -3.95 -4.85 -26.81
N ARG A 329 -4.52 -6.04 -27.06
CA ARG A 329 -5.68 -6.21 -27.95
C ARG A 329 -7.02 -5.91 -27.28
N GLY A 330 -7.06 -5.80 -25.94
CA GLY A 330 -8.30 -5.63 -25.19
C GLY A 330 -9.11 -6.93 -25.02
N GLY A 331 -8.51 -8.09 -25.26
CA GLY A 331 -9.14 -9.40 -25.06
C GLY A 331 -9.38 -9.66 -23.57
N GLY A 332 -10.63 -9.96 -23.19
CA GLY A 332 -11.00 -10.36 -21.82
C GLY A 332 -11.00 -9.24 -20.78
N GLY A 333 -11.00 -7.96 -21.16
CA GLY A 333 -10.98 -6.84 -20.22
C GLY A 333 -11.23 -5.49 -20.86
N THR A 334 -10.83 -4.44 -20.17
CA THR A 334 -10.95 -3.05 -20.66
C THR A 334 -9.96 -2.81 -21.80
N PRO A 335 -10.41 -2.26 -22.96
CA PRO A 335 -9.51 -1.90 -24.05
C PRO A 335 -8.46 -0.87 -23.63
N LEU A 336 -7.24 -1.01 -24.17
CA LEU A 336 -6.18 -0.04 -23.95
C LEU A 336 -6.54 1.28 -24.66
N GLN A 337 -6.77 2.34 -23.86
CA GLN A 337 -7.13 3.66 -24.37
C GLN A 337 -5.97 4.27 -25.19
N PRO A 338 -6.24 5.09 -26.24
CA PRO A 338 -5.20 5.64 -27.10
C PRO A 338 -4.08 6.38 -26.36
N GLU A 339 -4.43 7.24 -25.40
CA GLU A 339 -3.45 7.99 -24.60
C GLU A 339 -2.54 7.06 -23.77
N THR A 340 -3.11 5.98 -23.22
CA THR A 340 -2.35 4.98 -22.47
C THR A 340 -1.44 4.18 -23.41
N ARG A 341 -1.92 3.88 -24.62
CA ARG A 341 -1.11 3.21 -25.65
C ARG A 341 0.11 4.03 -26.03
N GLU A 342 -0.04 5.33 -26.24
CA GLU A 342 1.08 6.22 -26.54
C GLU A 342 2.13 6.25 -25.43
N LEU A 343 1.69 6.33 -24.17
CA LEU A 343 2.60 6.31 -23.03
C LEU A 343 3.29 4.95 -22.90
N PHE A 344 2.56 3.87 -23.11
CA PHE A 344 3.13 2.53 -23.09
C PHE A 344 4.20 2.35 -24.18
N ASP A 345 3.93 2.80 -25.40
CA ASP A 345 4.90 2.72 -26.50
C ASP A 345 6.17 3.55 -26.21
N LYS A 346 6.03 4.73 -25.56
CA LYS A 346 7.17 5.53 -25.08
C LYS A 346 7.95 4.82 -23.97
N ALA A 347 7.25 4.21 -23.01
CA ALA A 347 7.88 3.45 -21.94
C ALA A 347 8.64 2.22 -22.46
N ILE A 348 8.09 1.52 -23.47
CA ILE A 348 8.77 0.42 -24.17
C ILE A 348 9.99 0.92 -24.94
N GLY A 349 9.91 2.10 -25.57
CA GLY A 349 11.06 2.76 -26.21
C GLY A 349 12.20 3.02 -25.22
N ALA A 350 11.87 3.54 -24.04
CA ALA A 350 12.83 3.77 -22.96
C ALA A 350 13.44 2.45 -22.44
N LEU A 351 12.62 1.39 -22.31
CA LEU A 351 13.11 0.05 -21.92
C LEU A 351 14.11 -0.50 -22.94
N ARG A 352 13.80 -0.40 -24.24
CA ARG A 352 14.72 -0.82 -25.31
C ARG A 352 16.04 -0.04 -25.31
N ALA A 353 16.00 1.23 -24.95
CA ALA A 353 17.20 2.07 -24.84
C ALA A 353 18.18 1.61 -23.74
N THR A 354 17.71 0.81 -22.76
CA THR A 354 18.60 0.18 -21.75
C THR A 354 19.35 -1.04 -22.27
N GLY A 355 19.13 -1.46 -23.51
CA GLY A 355 19.68 -2.67 -24.11
C GLY A 355 18.81 -3.91 -23.90
N ALA A 356 17.58 -3.75 -23.44
CA ALA A 356 16.60 -4.83 -23.35
C ALA A 356 15.91 -5.06 -24.72
N THR A 357 15.52 -6.31 -24.98
CA THR A 357 14.68 -6.69 -26.11
C THR A 357 13.23 -6.81 -25.66
N VAL A 358 12.29 -6.25 -26.43
CA VAL A 358 10.86 -6.41 -26.17
C VAL A 358 10.20 -7.11 -27.35
N VAL A 359 9.61 -8.28 -27.08
CA VAL A 359 8.99 -9.18 -28.05
C VAL A 359 7.47 -8.98 -28.02
N MET A 360 6.88 -8.79 -29.20
CA MET A 360 5.44 -8.76 -29.42
C MET A 360 5.09 -9.92 -30.35
N ASP A 361 4.27 -10.83 -29.88
CA ASP A 361 3.78 -11.97 -30.65
C ASP A 361 2.39 -12.36 -30.11
N ASP A 362 1.52 -12.73 -31.00
CA ASP A 362 0.13 -13.07 -30.68
C ASP A 362 -0.01 -14.35 -29.83
N ALA A 363 1.02 -15.18 -29.80
CA ALA A 363 1.08 -16.39 -28.98
C ALA A 363 1.66 -16.14 -27.56
N ILE A 364 2.12 -14.91 -27.25
CA ILE A 364 2.58 -14.57 -25.92
C ILE A 364 1.39 -14.40 -24.99
N LEU A 365 1.16 -15.37 -24.09
CA LEU A 365 0.01 -15.44 -23.20
C LEU A 365 -1.29 -15.16 -23.98
N ALA A 366 -1.54 -15.96 -25.01
CA ALA A 366 -2.72 -15.85 -25.86
C ALA A 366 -4.04 -16.02 -25.06
N ASP A 367 -5.18 -15.76 -25.67
CA ASP A 367 -6.52 -15.72 -25.03
C ASP A 367 -6.85 -16.98 -24.20
N GLY A 368 -6.35 -18.15 -24.56
CA GLY A 368 -6.50 -19.38 -23.76
C GLY A 368 -5.87 -19.30 -22.36
N PHE A 369 -4.85 -18.47 -22.17
CA PHE A 369 -4.22 -18.27 -20.85
C PHE A 369 -5.19 -17.59 -19.88
N THR A 370 -5.96 -16.60 -20.32
CA THR A 370 -6.94 -15.92 -19.45
C THR A 370 -8.01 -16.87 -18.96
N SER A 371 -8.43 -17.85 -19.78
CA SER A 371 -9.38 -18.89 -19.39
C SER A 371 -8.82 -19.82 -18.32
N LEU A 372 -7.53 -20.17 -18.39
CA LEU A 372 -6.85 -20.95 -17.35
C LEU A 372 -6.83 -20.15 -16.01
N VAL A 373 -6.49 -18.87 -16.06
CA VAL A 373 -6.49 -18.03 -14.87
C VAL A 373 -7.87 -17.91 -14.26
N GLN A 374 -8.92 -17.72 -15.06
CA GLN A 374 -10.31 -17.62 -14.63
C GLN A 374 -10.86 -18.93 -14.04
N SER A 375 -10.26 -20.07 -14.36
CA SER A 375 -10.64 -21.36 -13.78
C SER A 375 -10.15 -21.54 -12.33
N VAL A 376 -9.25 -20.69 -11.85
CA VAL A 376 -8.82 -20.67 -10.44
C VAL A 376 -9.95 -20.13 -9.59
N SER A 377 -10.67 -21.01 -8.88
CA SER A 377 -11.85 -20.67 -8.09
C SER A 377 -11.54 -20.71 -6.59
N THR A 378 -11.69 -19.57 -5.93
CA THR A 378 -11.51 -19.39 -4.48
C THR A 378 -12.82 -19.08 -3.76
N GLN A 379 -13.88 -18.77 -4.49
CA GLN A 379 -15.17 -18.35 -3.94
C GLN A 379 -15.74 -19.25 -2.83
N PRO A 380 -15.60 -20.59 -2.87
CA PRO A 380 -16.07 -21.43 -1.78
C PRO A 380 -15.38 -21.21 -0.44
N TYR A 381 -14.15 -20.60 -0.46
CA TYR A 381 -13.26 -20.51 0.70
C TYR A 381 -13.10 -19.07 1.24
N VAL A 382 -13.74 -18.07 0.63
CA VAL A 382 -13.62 -16.67 1.05
C VAL A 382 -14.04 -16.47 2.51
N THR A 383 -15.16 -17.09 2.91
CA THR A 383 -15.69 -17.01 4.28
C THR A 383 -14.73 -17.62 5.31
N GLU A 384 -14.03 -18.70 4.97
CA GLU A 384 -13.03 -19.33 5.84
C GLU A 384 -11.96 -18.30 6.28
N GLY A 385 -11.44 -17.51 5.34
CA GLY A 385 -10.43 -16.49 5.65
C GLY A 385 -10.93 -15.44 6.62
N ALA A 386 -12.16 -14.96 6.44
CA ALA A 386 -12.77 -13.97 7.33
C ALA A 386 -13.03 -14.53 8.73
N GLU A 387 -13.55 -15.76 8.85
CA GLU A 387 -13.78 -16.43 10.15
C GLU A 387 -12.45 -16.71 10.86
N ASN A 388 -11.41 -17.16 10.16
CA ASN A 388 -10.09 -17.36 10.72
C ASN A 388 -9.50 -16.04 11.24
N PHE A 389 -9.66 -14.93 10.48
CA PHE A 389 -9.20 -13.62 10.93
C PHE A 389 -9.94 -13.17 12.19
N LEU A 390 -11.27 -13.28 12.24
CA LEU A 390 -12.05 -12.89 13.42
C LEU A 390 -11.71 -13.75 14.63
N ARG A 391 -11.55 -15.06 14.47
CA ARG A 391 -11.15 -15.97 15.55
C ARG A 391 -9.83 -15.53 16.20
N ASP A 392 -8.83 -15.13 15.39
CA ASP A 392 -7.47 -14.89 15.86
C ASP A 392 -7.21 -13.42 16.19
N TYR A 393 -7.94 -12.49 15.55
CA TYR A 393 -7.74 -11.03 15.65
C TYR A 393 -9.00 -10.25 16.01
N GLY A 394 -10.12 -10.91 16.25
CA GLY A 394 -11.35 -10.28 16.73
C GLY A 394 -11.19 -9.70 18.14
N PRO A 395 -11.99 -8.67 18.49
CA PRO A 395 -12.01 -8.11 19.82
C PRO A 395 -12.76 -9.06 20.80
N PRO A 396 -12.67 -8.85 22.11
CA PRO A 396 -13.39 -9.70 23.08
C PRO A 396 -14.90 -9.81 22.86
N ALA A 397 -15.50 -8.84 22.16
CA ALA A 397 -16.95 -8.82 21.91
C ALA A 397 -17.41 -9.84 20.84
N TYR A 398 -16.54 -10.24 19.93
CA TYR A 398 -16.85 -11.22 18.87
C TYR A 398 -15.59 -11.81 18.23
N HIS A 399 -15.61 -13.12 17.98
CA HIS A 399 -14.55 -13.88 17.32
C HIS A 399 -15.05 -14.65 16.08
N SER A 400 -16.27 -14.33 15.61
CA SER A 400 -16.88 -14.92 14.42
C SER A 400 -17.89 -13.95 13.79
N SER A 401 -18.26 -14.16 12.54
CA SER A 401 -19.31 -13.38 11.89
C SER A 401 -20.68 -13.55 12.56
N THR A 402 -20.93 -14.71 13.17
CA THR A 402 -22.16 -15.00 13.94
C THR A 402 -22.19 -14.19 15.24
N GLU A 403 -21.09 -14.17 15.99
CA GLU A 403 -20.98 -13.37 17.20
C GLU A 403 -21.02 -11.87 16.90
N TYR A 404 -20.40 -11.42 15.82
CA TYR A 404 -20.54 -10.04 15.35
C TYR A 404 -22.02 -9.69 15.13
N ALA A 405 -22.77 -10.52 14.39
CA ALA A 405 -24.17 -10.27 14.11
C ALA A 405 -25.02 -10.20 15.39
N ALA A 406 -24.71 -11.04 16.37
CA ALA A 406 -25.37 -11.01 17.70
C ALA A 406 -25.03 -9.75 18.49
N ALA A 407 -23.76 -9.32 18.48
CA ALA A 407 -23.30 -8.14 19.23
C ALA A 407 -23.79 -6.83 18.61
N VAL A 408 -23.80 -6.72 17.27
CA VAL A 408 -24.13 -5.49 16.53
C VAL A 408 -25.60 -5.41 16.13
N GLY A 409 -26.32 -6.53 16.10
CA GLY A 409 -27.72 -6.61 15.67
C GLY A 409 -27.93 -6.63 14.17
N THR A 410 -26.83 -6.61 13.38
CA THR A 410 -26.87 -6.71 11.90
C THR A 410 -25.79 -7.65 11.40
N PRO A 411 -26.07 -8.49 10.38
CA PRO A 411 -25.06 -9.38 9.83
C PRO A 411 -23.97 -8.61 9.10
N MET A 412 -22.76 -9.19 9.08
CA MET A 412 -21.67 -8.70 8.22
C MET A 412 -22.08 -8.74 6.74
N PRO A 413 -21.48 -7.87 5.89
CA PRO A 413 -21.72 -7.90 4.45
C PRO A 413 -21.48 -9.28 3.82
N GLY A 414 -22.28 -9.63 2.81
CA GLY A 414 -22.21 -10.93 2.14
C GLY A 414 -20.87 -11.23 1.46
N LEU A 415 -20.11 -10.18 1.10
CA LEU A 415 -18.75 -10.30 0.57
C LEU A 415 -17.81 -11.02 1.55
N VAL A 416 -17.98 -10.79 2.86
CA VAL A 416 -17.14 -11.38 3.92
C VAL A 416 -17.74 -12.72 4.40
N ARG A 417 -19.05 -12.89 4.27
CA ARG A 417 -19.84 -13.97 4.87
C ARG A 417 -20.25 -15.07 3.89
N GLY A 418 -19.82 -15.02 2.63
CA GLY A 418 -20.17 -16.03 1.64
C GLY A 418 -21.66 -16.14 1.35
N ASN A 419 -22.42 -15.06 1.45
CA ASN A 419 -23.87 -15.00 1.17
C ASN A 419 -24.71 -16.04 1.96
N GLY A 420 -24.30 -16.37 3.19
CA GLY A 420 -25.01 -17.31 4.06
C GLY A 420 -24.80 -18.79 3.73
N GLN A 421 -23.88 -19.11 2.85
CA GLN A 421 -23.48 -20.49 2.61
C GLN A 421 -22.68 -21.03 3.81
N PRO A 422 -22.73 -22.34 4.10
CA PRO A 422 -21.89 -22.96 5.10
C PRO A 422 -20.41 -22.66 4.83
N VAL A 423 -19.64 -22.42 5.89
CA VAL A 423 -18.18 -22.22 5.77
C VAL A 423 -17.56 -23.52 5.26
N LYS A 424 -16.92 -23.46 4.09
CA LYS A 424 -16.09 -24.52 3.57
C LYS A 424 -14.63 -24.21 3.87
N THR A 425 -13.89 -25.20 4.34
CA THR A 425 -12.46 -25.09 4.51
C THR A 425 -11.75 -25.76 3.34
N ILE A 426 -10.66 -25.13 2.88
CA ILE A 426 -9.88 -25.68 1.75
C ILE A 426 -9.29 -27.05 2.07
N GLU A 427 -9.00 -27.32 3.35
CA GLU A 427 -8.45 -28.60 3.80
C GLU A 427 -9.49 -29.73 3.79
N SER A 428 -10.74 -29.43 4.08
CA SER A 428 -11.80 -30.45 4.21
C SER A 428 -12.62 -30.62 2.94
N ASP A 429 -12.53 -29.71 1.97
CA ASP A 429 -13.31 -29.81 0.73
C ASP A 429 -12.62 -30.76 -0.27
N PRO A 430 -13.21 -31.93 -0.60
CA PRO A 430 -12.65 -32.85 -1.59
C PRO A 430 -12.53 -32.23 -2.98
N SER A 431 -13.24 -31.14 -3.26
CA SER A 431 -13.16 -30.39 -4.52
C SER A 431 -12.05 -29.34 -4.56
N ALA A 432 -11.30 -29.12 -3.47
CA ALA A 432 -10.30 -28.06 -3.37
C ALA A 432 -9.18 -28.17 -4.43
N ASP A 433 -8.75 -29.38 -4.74
CA ASP A 433 -7.74 -29.57 -5.80
C ASP A 433 -8.27 -29.17 -7.18
N ALA A 434 -9.49 -29.56 -7.51
CA ALA A 434 -10.12 -29.22 -8.79
C ALA A 434 -10.49 -27.73 -8.89
N ASN A 435 -10.89 -27.10 -7.78
CA ASN A 435 -11.29 -25.69 -7.75
C ASN A 435 -10.10 -24.75 -7.81
N PHE A 436 -9.06 -25.01 -7.03
CA PHE A 436 -7.98 -24.07 -6.80
C PHE A 436 -6.60 -24.57 -7.26
N TRP A 437 -6.13 -25.70 -6.70
CA TRP A 437 -4.74 -26.11 -6.87
C TRP A 437 -4.38 -26.55 -8.28
N GLN A 438 -5.20 -27.38 -8.92
CA GLN A 438 -4.95 -27.87 -10.26
C GLN A 438 -5.05 -26.75 -11.31
N PRO A 439 -6.08 -25.89 -11.33
CA PRO A 439 -6.13 -24.75 -12.23
C PRO A 439 -4.97 -23.78 -12.05
N GLN A 440 -4.57 -23.51 -10.80
CA GLN A 440 -3.42 -22.64 -10.53
C GLN A 440 -2.12 -23.24 -11.10
N ARG A 441 -1.86 -24.53 -10.86
CA ARG A 441 -0.69 -25.23 -11.43
C ARG A 441 -0.69 -25.18 -12.94
N ALA A 442 -1.84 -25.38 -13.59
CA ALA A 442 -1.97 -25.34 -15.04
C ALA A 442 -1.68 -23.92 -15.60
N ALA A 443 -2.21 -22.89 -14.96
CA ALA A 443 -1.96 -21.51 -15.36
C ALA A 443 -0.49 -21.09 -15.15
N VAL A 444 0.15 -21.50 -14.05
CA VAL A 444 1.60 -21.31 -13.83
C VAL A 444 2.44 -22.03 -14.88
N ALA A 445 2.08 -23.27 -15.21
CA ALA A 445 2.78 -24.03 -16.25
C ALA A 445 2.71 -23.36 -17.63
N ALA A 446 1.52 -22.85 -18.01
CA ALA A 446 1.35 -22.11 -19.27
C ALA A 446 2.14 -20.79 -19.29
N TYR A 447 2.22 -20.09 -18.13
CA TYR A 447 3.06 -18.91 -17.96
C TYR A 447 4.54 -19.24 -18.17
N ASP A 448 5.05 -20.28 -17.51
CA ASP A 448 6.44 -20.72 -17.61
C ASP A 448 6.79 -21.28 -18.99
N GLU A 449 5.88 -22.01 -19.62
CA GLU A 449 6.04 -22.51 -20.99
C GLU A 449 6.19 -21.36 -21.99
N THR A 450 5.37 -20.30 -21.85
CA THR A 450 5.48 -19.10 -22.71
C THR A 450 6.84 -18.43 -22.52
N LEU A 451 7.33 -18.27 -21.30
CA LEU A 451 8.66 -17.73 -21.03
C LEU A 451 9.76 -18.56 -21.68
N ASN A 452 9.66 -19.90 -21.60
CA ASN A 452 10.64 -20.83 -22.20
C ASN A 452 10.61 -20.76 -23.74
N ARG A 453 9.41 -20.87 -24.32
CA ARG A 453 9.20 -20.89 -25.79
C ARG A 453 9.77 -19.66 -26.48
N PHE A 454 9.55 -18.47 -25.90
CA PHE A 454 10.01 -17.21 -26.45
C PHE A 454 11.34 -16.73 -25.88
N GLN A 455 11.97 -17.54 -25.01
CA GLN A 455 13.23 -17.21 -24.33
C GLN A 455 13.16 -15.87 -23.60
N LEU A 456 12.09 -15.66 -22.80
CA LEU A 456 11.85 -14.43 -22.08
C LEU A 456 12.33 -14.55 -20.63
N ASP A 457 12.88 -13.43 -20.14
CA ASP A 457 13.18 -13.28 -18.70
C ASP A 457 11.90 -12.99 -17.90
N GLY A 458 10.96 -12.22 -18.48
CA GLY A 458 9.69 -11.84 -17.87
C GLY A 458 8.73 -11.20 -18.87
N PHE A 459 7.65 -10.61 -18.34
CA PHE A 459 6.71 -9.84 -19.15
C PHE A 459 6.72 -8.38 -18.74
N VAL A 460 6.32 -7.49 -19.67
CA VAL A 460 6.16 -6.05 -19.47
C VAL A 460 4.86 -5.58 -20.10
N TYR A 461 4.10 -4.75 -19.39
CA TYR A 461 2.79 -4.30 -19.82
C TYR A 461 2.37 -3.03 -19.04
N PRO A 462 1.33 -2.29 -19.53
CA PRO A 462 0.82 -1.13 -18.80
C PRO A 462 0.12 -1.57 -17.51
N ALA A 463 0.39 -0.87 -16.41
CA ALA A 463 -0.30 -1.10 -15.14
C ALA A 463 -1.78 -0.64 -15.16
N LEU A 464 -2.15 0.20 -16.13
CA LEU A 464 -3.46 0.80 -16.32
C LEU A 464 -3.90 0.67 -17.78
N GLN A 465 -5.21 0.57 -18.03
CA GLN A 465 -5.78 0.59 -19.37
C GLN A 465 -6.25 1.98 -19.80
N MET A 466 -6.40 2.90 -18.85
CA MET A 466 -6.94 4.24 -19.06
C MET A 466 -6.40 5.23 -18.03
N PRO A 467 -6.47 6.55 -18.28
CA PRO A 467 -6.18 7.56 -17.25
C PRO A 467 -7.07 7.41 -16.01
N PRO A 468 -6.61 7.84 -14.82
CA PRO A 468 -7.46 7.91 -13.65
C PRO A 468 -8.73 8.74 -13.87
N ASN A 469 -9.86 8.30 -13.32
CA ASN A 469 -11.16 8.95 -13.46
C ASN A 469 -11.26 10.20 -12.57
N ASP A 470 -11.95 11.27 -13.05
CA ASP A 470 -12.38 12.40 -12.21
C ASP A 470 -13.59 11.96 -11.37
N GLU A 471 -13.34 11.44 -10.18
CA GLU A 471 -14.39 10.94 -9.28
C GLU A 471 -15.28 12.04 -8.71
N VAL A 472 -14.78 13.29 -8.67
CA VAL A 472 -15.60 14.43 -8.23
C VAL A 472 -16.60 14.81 -9.30
N ALA A 473 -16.20 14.89 -10.57
CA ALA A 473 -17.14 15.14 -11.67
C ALA A 473 -18.18 14.02 -11.77
N MET A 474 -17.75 12.77 -11.70
CA MET A 474 -18.67 11.63 -11.74
C MET A 474 -19.70 11.66 -10.60
N ALA A 475 -19.27 12.00 -9.37
CA ALA A 475 -20.18 12.12 -8.22
C ALA A 475 -21.21 13.27 -8.39
N VAL A 476 -20.79 14.40 -8.95
CA VAL A 476 -21.69 15.54 -9.26
C VAL A 476 -22.75 15.13 -10.30
N GLU A 477 -22.38 14.29 -11.26
CA GLU A 477 -23.26 13.73 -12.29
C GLU A 477 -24.12 12.54 -11.80
N GLY A 478 -24.02 12.17 -10.52
CA GLY A 478 -24.72 11.00 -9.95
C GLY A 478 -24.20 9.65 -10.45
N ARG A 479 -23.02 9.62 -11.09
CA ARG A 479 -22.37 8.40 -11.57
C ARG A 479 -21.42 7.83 -10.52
N ARG A 480 -21.32 6.51 -10.47
CA ARG A 480 -20.32 5.83 -9.62
C ARG A 480 -19.03 5.63 -10.41
N SER A 481 -17.89 5.87 -9.74
CA SER A 481 -16.58 5.50 -10.28
C SER A 481 -16.37 4.00 -10.17
N SER A 482 -15.80 3.40 -11.22
CA SER A 482 -15.31 2.02 -11.21
C SER A 482 -13.78 1.94 -11.06
N GLY A 483 -13.14 3.08 -10.85
CA GLY A 483 -11.67 3.19 -10.81
C GLY A 483 -11.02 3.22 -12.19
N PRO A 484 -9.70 3.44 -12.22
CA PRO A 484 -8.91 3.39 -13.45
C PRO A 484 -8.54 1.95 -13.78
N HIS A 485 -9.33 1.28 -14.54
CA HIS A 485 -9.17 -0.15 -14.85
C HIS A 485 -7.75 -0.60 -15.21
N SER A 486 -7.44 -1.84 -14.86
CA SER A 486 -6.24 -2.56 -15.30
C SER A 486 -6.59 -3.97 -15.76
N ASN A 487 -5.80 -4.53 -16.68
CA ASN A 487 -5.93 -5.92 -17.12
C ASN A 487 -4.81 -6.80 -16.52
N THR A 488 -4.30 -6.44 -15.34
CA THR A 488 -3.16 -7.10 -14.69
C THR A 488 -3.60 -8.06 -13.57
N GLY A 489 -4.91 -8.24 -13.38
CA GLY A 489 -5.48 -9.11 -12.36
C GLY A 489 -5.05 -10.58 -12.45
N TRP A 490 -4.65 -11.04 -13.64
CA TRP A 490 -4.19 -12.41 -13.90
C TRP A 490 -2.91 -12.80 -13.12
N VAL A 491 -2.07 -11.84 -12.77
CA VAL A 491 -0.79 -12.06 -12.07
C VAL A 491 -1.03 -12.67 -10.68
N ASN A 492 -2.04 -12.16 -9.99
CA ASN A 492 -2.32 -12.57 -8.62
C ASN A 492 -2.81 -14.03 -8.51
N PRO A 493 -3.84 -14.55 -9.23
CA PRO A 493 -4.28 -15.93 -9.12
C PRO A 493 -3.17 -16.96 -9.33
N ILE A 494 -2.21 -16.70 -10.22
CA ILE A 494 -1.07 -17.60 -10.46
C ILE A 494 0.06 -17.42 -9.44
N GLY A 495 0.04 -16.34 -8.64
CA GLY A 495 0.98 -16.11 -7.55
C GLY A 495 2.42 -15.81 -7.98
N VAL A 496 2.62 -15.28 -9.19
CA VAL A 496 3.92 -14.77 -9.65
C VAL A 496 4.17 -13.35 -9.12
N PRO A 497 5.41 -12.91 -8.96
CA PRO A 497 5.71 -11.56 -8.54
C PRO A 497 5.55 -10.55 -9.68
N ALA A 498 5.12 -9.33 -9.32
CA ALA A 498 5.10 -8.20 -10.24
C ALA A 498 5.42 -6.89 -9.54
N VAL A 499 6.02 -5.95 -10.27
CA VAL A 499 6.39 -4.62 -9.77
C VAL A 499 5.95 -3.55 -10.75
N VAL A 500 5.38 -2.48 -10.22
CA VAL A 500 5.06 -1.26 -10.99
C VAL A 500 6.09 -0.20 -10.69
N VAL A 501 6.52 0.48 -11.74
CA VAL A 501 7.41 1.65 -11.69
C VAL A 501 6.79 2.80 -12.45
N PRO A 502 7.13 4.07 -12.16
CA PRO A 502 6.69 5.21 -12.95
C PRO A 502 7.08 5.05 -14.42
N GLY A 503 6.09 5.11 -15.32
CA GLY A 503 6.26 4.96 -16.77
C GLY A 503 6.10 6.26 -17.56
N GLY A 504 5.70 7.34 -16.91
CA GLY A 504 5.45 8.64 -17.52
C GLY A 504 4.24 9.35 -16.93
N PHE A 505 3.78 10.38 -17.65
CA PHE A 505 2.62 11.18 -17.28
C PHE A 505 1.72 11.43 -18.48
N TYR A 506 0.41 11.33 -18.27
CA TYR A 506 -0.59 11.76 -19.23
C TYR A 506 -0.51 13.28 -19.48
N PRO A 507 -1.04 13.81 -20.59
CA PRO A 507 -1.13 15.25 -20.82
C PRO A 507 -1.87 16.01 -19.70
N SER A 508 -2.76 15.33 -18.99
CA SER A 508 -3.47 15.86 -17.81
C SER A 508 -2.56 16.08 -16.58
N GLY A 509 -1.31 15.62 -16.61
CA GLY A 509 -0.39 15.64 -15.49
C GLY A 509 -0.58 14.47 -14.51
N LEU A 510 -1.50 13.54 -14.78
CA LEU A 510 -1.69 12.32 -13.99
C LEU A 510 -0.65 11.25 -14.39
N PRO A 511 -0.19 10.42 -13.44
CA PRO A 511 0.82 9.41 -13.71
C PRO A 511 0.32 8.22 -14.53
N PHE A 512 1.27 7.58 -15.22
CA PHE A 512 1.18 6.28 -15.86
C PHE A 512 2.25 5.35 -15.30
N GLY A 513 1.90 4.08 -15.06
CA GLY A 513 2.81 3.05 -14.55
C GLY A 513 3.12 1.97 -15.58
N LEU A 514 4.38 1.52 -15.60
CA LEU A 514 4.85 0.34 -16.32
C LEU A 514 4.98 -0.81 -15.32
N GLU A 515 4.44 -1.99 -15.68
CA GLU A 515 4.48 -3.18 -14.82
C GLU A 515 5.40 -4.24 -15.45
N PHE A 516 6.24 -4.84 -14.61
CA PHE A 516 7.03 -6.03 -14.92
C PHE A 516 6.54 -7.21 -14.11
N SER A 517 6.54 -8.42 -14.68
CA SER A 517 6.37 -9.66 -13.93
C SER A 517 7.47 -10.68 -14.25
N ALA A 518 7.79 -11.51 -13.26
CA ALA A 518 8.84 -12.50 -13.33
C ALA A 518 8.33 -13.90 -12.95
N ARG A 519 9.13 -14.94 -13.14
CA ARG A 519 8.84 -16.29 -12.60
C ARG A 519 8.69 -16.21 -11.08
N ARG A 520 7.91 -17.13 -10.53
CA ARG A 520 7.81 -17.29 -9.08
C ARG A 520 9.20 -17.37 -8.44
N TRP A 521 9.36 -16.73 -7.29
CA TRP A 521 10.58 -16.70 -6.48
C TRP A 521 11.76 -15.93 -7.11
N LYS A 522 11.50 -15.15 -8.18
CA LYS A 522 12.47 -14.26 -8.83
C LYS A 522 12.27 -12.79 -8.47
N ASP A 523 11.83 -12.54 -7.25
CA ASP A 523 11.56 -11.20 -6.73
C ASP A 523 12.79 -10.28 -6.76
N GLY A 524 13.98 -10.85 -6.52
CA GLY A 524 15.25 -10.10 -6.59
C GLY A 524 15.57 -9.66 -8.02
N ASP A 525 15.48 -10.55 -9.01
CA ASP A 525 15.69 -10.22 -10.42
C ASP A 525 14.70 -9.16 -10.87
N LEU A 526 13.42 -9.30 -10.48
CA LEU A 526 12.36 -8.36 -10.77
C LEU A 526 12.67 -6.95 -10.26
N LEU A 527 13.12 -6.84 -9.00
CA LEU A 527 13.55 -5.55 -8.43
C LEU A 527 14.79 -4.99 -9.13
N GLY A 528 15.72 -5.85 -9.58
CA GLY A 528 16.87 -5.46 -10.39
C GLY A 528 16.45 -4.80 -11.71
N TRP A 529 15.47 -5.37 -12.42
CA TRP A 529 14.93 -4.79 -13.66
C TRP A 529 14.22 -3.47 -13.41
N ALA A 530 13.38 -3.41 -12.39
CA ALA A 530 12.66 -2.20 -11.97
C ALA A 530 13.64 -1.08 -11.63
N TYR A 531 14.70 -1.38 -10.87
CA TYR A 531 15.74 -0.41 -10.51
C TYR A 531 16.49 0.10 -11.74
N ALA A 532 16.92 -0.80 -12.64
CA ALA A 532 17.62 -0.39 -13.85
C ALA A 532 16.76 0.51 -14.74
N TYR A 533 15.45 0.21 -14.86
CA TYR A 533 14.50 1.05 -15.60
C TYR A 533 14.32 2.42 -14.93
N GLU A 534 14.12 2.44 -13.61
CA GLU A 534 14.00 3.67 -12.82
C GLU A 534 15.22 4.57 -12.97
N GLN A 535 16.44 4.02 -12.87
CA GLN A 535 17.68 4.78 -13.02
C GLN A 535 17.87 5.35 -14.44
N ALA A 536 17.42 4.63 -15.46
CA ALA A 536 17.50 5.07 -16.85
C ALA A 536 16.48 6.16 -17.19
N THR A 537 15.31 6.16 -16.57
CA THR A 537 14.18 7.01 -16.97
C THR A 537 13.91 8.17 -16.02
N LYS A 538 14.00 7.94 -14.71
CA LYS A 538 13.70 8.93 -13.66
C LYS A 538 12.38 9.66 -13.88
N PHE A 539 11.35 8.94 -14.26
CA PHE A 539 10.05 9.51 -14.63
C PHE A 539 9.28 10.10 -13.46
N ARG A 540 9.58 9.70 -12.21
CA ARG A 540 8.91 10.28 -11.05
C ARG A 540 9.14 11.79 -10.98
N LYS A 541 8.05 12.53 -10.70
CA LYS A 541 8.04 13.95 -10.36
C LYS A 541 7.21 14.11 -9.09
N PRO A 542 7.66 14.85 -8.07
CA PRO A 542 6.86 15.09 -6.89
C PRO A 542 5.59 15.90 -7.23
N PRO A 543 4.45 15.65 -6.56
CA PRO A 543 3.26 16.45 -6.74
C PRO A 543 3.38 17.82 -6.05
N THR A 544 2.66 18.81 -6.56
CA THR A 544 2.41 20.07 -5.85
C THR A 544 1.13 19.93 -5.04
N LEU A 545 1.26 19.85 -3.71
CA LEU A 545 0.11 19.65 -2.84
C LEU A 545 -0.71 20.94 -2.66
N LYS A 546 -2.03 20.77 -2.51
CA LYS A 546 -2.96 21.83 -2.15
C LYS A 546 -3.23 21.80 -0.65
N GLU A 547 -3.30 22.99 -0.05
CA GLU A 547 -3.83 23.17 1.29
C GLU A 547 -5.35 23.36 1.22
N LYS A 548 -6.05 23.00 2.28
CA LYS A 548 -7.48 23.32 2.40
C LYS A 548 -7.56 24.80 2.76
N SER A 549 -8.09 25.60 1.82
CA SER A 549 -8.50 26.98 2.08
C SER A 549 -9.58 27.05 3.15
#